data_970a46c609038eba3256eb6f5caa2f79
#
_entry.id   970a46c609038eba3256eb6f5caa2f79
#
_cell.length_a   1.000
_cell.length_b   1.000
_cell.length_c   1.000
_cell.angle_alpha   90.00
_cell.angle_beta   90.00
_cell.angle_gamma   90.00
#
_symmetry.space_group_name_H-M   'P 1'
#
loop_
_entity.id
_entity.type
_entity.pdbx_description
1 polymer ?
#
loop_
_entity_poly.entity_id
_entity_poly.type
_entity_poly.pdbx_seq_one_letter_code
_entity_poly.pdbx_strand_id
1 'polypeptide(L)'
;TGSIAAYKIAELASRLVKLHCNVDVIMTKNATNFINPITFETLTGNKCIVDTFDRNFQFNVEHVSLAKKADCVMIAPASANIIGKIANGIADDMLTTTVMACKCKVMISPAMNTNMYDNPIVQDNISRLRRFGYEVIEPDSGYLACGDTGRGKMPSPESLLWYILKETAYEKDMKGIKLCVTAGPTREAIDPVRFISNNSTGKMGYAIARMAMLRGADVTLVSGKVDVPPVPFVNIINVISAQDMYDAVTEEAKNSDIIIKAAAVADYTPLNVSDNKIKKKDGDMSIALKRTKDIIGTLGEHKKEGQFICGFSMETENVIANSKDKLIKKNMD
;
A
#
# COMPACT_ATOMS: atom_id res chain seq x y z
N THR A 1 -10.05 8.54 -19.84
CA THR A 1 -11.23 9.27 -20.33
C THR A 1 -10.93 10.76 -20.53
N GLY A 2 -11.92 11.58 -20.92
CA GLY A 2 -11.76 13.00 -21.28
C GLY A 2 -11.45 13.91 -20.08
N SER A 3 -10.20 13.93 -19.66
CA SER A 3 -9.69 14.83 -18.62
C SER A 3 -8.23 15.14 -18.89
N ILE A 4 -7.79 16.34 -18.53
CA ILE A 4 -6.37 16.74 -18.65
C ILE A 4 -5.43 15.76 -17.94
N ALA A 5 -5.86 15.11 -16.87
CA ALA A 5 -5.04 14.13 -16.16
C ALA A 5 -4.67 12.88 -17.00
N ALA A 6 -5.22 12.71 -18.21
CA ALA A 6 -4.90 11.60 -19.12
C ALA A 6 -3.41 11.50 -19.46
N TYR A 7 -2.67 12.64 -19.54
CA TYR A 7 -1.24 12.63 -19.82
C TYR A 7 -0.42 11.82 -18.79
N LYS A 8 -0.87 11.78 -17.53
CA LYS A 8 -0.18 11.05 -16.46
C LYS A 8 -0.26 9.54 -16.66
N ILE A 9 -1.28 9.06 -17.38
CA ILE A 9 -1.51 7.61 -17.56
C ILE A 9 -0.49 6.99 -18.49
N ALA A 10 0.15 7.78 -19.35
CA ALA A 10 1.29 7.31 -20.15
C ALA A 10 2.45 6.81 -19.25
N GLU A 11 2.71 7.51 -18.13
CA GLU A 11 3.70 7.04 -17.14
C GLU A 11 3.26 5.74 -16.46
N LEU A 12 1.98 5.61 -16.07
CA LEU A 12 1.45 4.38 -15.48
C LEU A 12 1.59 3.21 -16.44
N ALA A 13 1.19 3.38 -17.70
CA ALA A 13 1.33 2.36 -18.74
C ALA A 13 2.78 1.92 -18.91
N SER A 14 3.71 2.88 -19.01
CA SER A 14 5.16 2.59 -19.10
C SER A 14 5.70 1.82 -17.89
N ARG A 15 5.26 2.15 -16.66
CA ARG A 15 5.66 1.45 -15.45
C ARG A 15 5.13 0.01 -15.42
N LEU A 16 3.89 -0.23 -15.84
CA LEU A 16 3.30 -1.56 -15.93
C LEU A 16 4.02 -2.45 -16.94
N VAL A 17 4.33 -1.91 -18.12
CA VAL A 17 5.11 -2.63 -19.14
C VAL A 17 6.50 -3.02 -18.63
N LYS A 18 7.18 -2.14 -17.89
CA LYS A 18 8.47 -2.44 -17.23
C LYS A 18 8.37 -3.54 -16.16
N LEU A 19 7.18 -3.76 -15.62
CA LEU A 19 6.87 -4.87 -14.71
C LEU A 19 6.37 -6.12 -15.46
N HIS A 20 6.54 -6.16 -16.78
CA HIS A 20 6.14 -7.26 -17.66
C HIS A 20 4.62 -7.51 -17.71
N CYS A 21 3.81 -6.49 -17.39
CA CYS A 21 2.38 -6.57 -17.58
C CYS A 21 2.04 -6.45 -19.06
N ASN A 22 1.06 -7.20 -19.52
CA ASN A 22 0.41 -6.96 -20.82
C ASN A 22 -0.66 -5.88 -20.63
N VAL A 23 -0.48 -4.73 -21.26
CA VAL A 23 -1.32 -3.54 -21.06
C VAL A 23 -2.11 -3.24 -22.32
N ASP A 24 -3.42 -3.40 -22.27
CA ASP A 24 -4.34 -2.95 -23.30
C ASP A 24 -4.96 -1.60 -22.89
N VAL A 25 -5.04 -0.65 -23.81
CA VAL A 25 -5.55 0.69 -23.54
C VAL A 25 -6.79 0.99 -24.36
N ILE A 26 -7.88 1.37 -23.66
CA ILE A 26 -9.11 1.87 -24.27
C ILE A 26 -9.22 3.36 -24.00
N MET A 27 -9.42 4.17 -25.02
CA MET A 27 -9.65 5.60 -24.90
C MET A 27 -11.06 5.96 -25.33
N THR A 28 -11.71 6.84 -24.56
CA THR A 28 -12.93 7.48 -25.07
C THR A 28 -12.56 8.51 -26.14
N LYS A 29 -13.48 8.80 -27.08
CA LYS A 29 -13.29 9.83 -28.11
C LYS A 29 -12.86 11.18 -27.50
N ASN A 30 -13.40 11.55 -26.34
CA ASN A 30 -13.01 12.79 -25.68
C ASN A 30 -11.58 12.73 -25.11
N ALA A 31 -11.05 11.55 -24.78
CA ALA A 31 -9.68 11.42 -24.27
C ALA A 31 -8.64 11.74 -25.36
N THR A 32 -8.94 11.49 -26.63
CA THR A 32 -8.01 11.75 -27.73
C THR A 32 -7.73 13.25 -27.96
N ASN A 33 -8.54 14.13 -27.38
CA ASN A 33 -8.28 15.57 -27.37
C ASN A 33 -7.18 15.97 -26.37
N PHE A 34 -6.82 15.14 -25.42
CA PHE A 34 -5.82 15.41 -24.38
C PHE A 34 -4.50 14.67 -24.61
N ILE A 35 -4.55 13.49 -25.21
CA ILE A 35 -3.39 12.66 -25.52
C ILE A 35 -3.69 11.80 -26.75
N ASN A 36 -2.70 11.63 -27.62
CA ASN A 36 -2.87 10.86 -28.85
C ASN A 36 -2.78 9.36 -28.56
N PRO A 37 -3.65 8.49 -29.18
CA PRO A 37 -3.58 7.04 -29.08
C PRO A 37 -2.20 6.44 -29.35
N ILE A 38 -1.45 6.98 -30.32
CA ILE A 38 -0.10 6.53 -30.70
C ILE A 38 0.87 6.55 -29.49
N THR A 39 0.65 7.42 -28.50
CA THR A 39 1.46 7.45 -27.29
C THR A 39 1.38 6.13 -26.53
N PHE A 40 0.16 5.61 -26.36
CA PHE A 40 -0.06 4.34 -25.67
C PHE A 40 0.37 3.15 -26.52
N GLU A 41 0.13 3.18 -27.82
CA GLU A 41 0.57 2.13 -28.76
C GLU A 41 2.10 1.97 -28.71
N THR A 42 2.82 3.09 -28.74
CA THR A 42 4.30 3.09 -28.63
C THR A 42 4.79 2.53 -27.28
N LEU A 43 4.09 2.84 -26.20
CA LEU A 43 4.50 2.42 -24.86
C LEU A 43 4.17 0.95 -24.56
N THR A 44 3.02 0.47 -25.04
CA THR A 44 2.49 -0.86 -24.69
C THR A 44 2.80 -1.93 -25.75
N GLY A 45 3.06 -1.53 -26.98
CA GLY A 45 3.16 -2.44 -28.12
C GLY A 45 1.81 -2.99 -28.57
N ASN A 46 0.70 -2.55 -27.96
CA ASN A 46 -0.67 -2.97 -28.30
C ASN A 46 -1.41 -1.81 -28.97
N LYS A 47 -2.39 -2.14 -29.84
CA LYS A 47 -3.27 -1.14 -30.43
C LYS A 47 -4.08 -0.43 -29.33
N CYS A 48 -4.15 0.89 -29.41
CA CYS A 48 -5.03 1.68 -28.54
C CYS A 48 -6.43 1.75 -29.15
N ILE A 49 -7.44 1.28 -28.42
CA ILE A 49 -8.78 1.10 -28.94
C ILE A 49 -9.63 2.33 -28.60
N VAL A 50 -10.24 2.94 -29.59
CA VAL A 50 -11.07 4.15 -29.45
C VAL A 50 -12.51 3.91 -29.88
N ASP A 51 -12.71 3.23 -31.00
CA ASP A 51 -14.04 3.01 -31.64
C ASP A 51 -14.48 1.56 -31.46
N THR A 52 -15.75 1.39 -31.10
CA THR A 52 -16.39 0.06 -30.97
C THR A 52 -16.53 -0.64 -32.31
N PHE A 53 -16.62 0.10 -33.41
CA PHE A 53 -16.91 -0.39 -34.76
C PHE A 53 -15.76 -0.15 -35.75
N ASP A 54 -14.53 -0.11 -35.28
CA ASP A 54 -13.33 -0.05 -36.12
C ASP A 54 -13.30 -1.29 -37.03
N ARG A 55 -13.39 -1.09 -38.38
CA ARG A 55 -13.45 -2.17 -39.37
C ARG A 55 -12.10 -2.79 -39.73
N ASN A 56 -11.02 -2.27 -39.18
CA ASN A 56 -9.65 -2.78 -39.42
C ASN A 56 -9.20 -3.83 -38.39
N PHE A 57 -10.11 -4.68 -37.91
CA PHE A 57 -9.83 -5.69 -36.91
C PHE A 57 -10.12 -7.12 -37.38
N GLN A 58 -9.52 -8.09 -36.71
CA GLN A 58 -9.82 -9.51 -36.86
C GLN A 58 -11.21 -9.82 -36.27
N PHE A 59 -11.91 -10.81 -36.81
CA PHE A 59 -13.29 -11.21 -36.50
C PHE A 59 -13.47 -11.70 -35.06
N ASN A 60 -13.22 -10.84 -34.07
CA ASN A 60 -13.50 -11.07 -32.66
C ASN A 60 -14.31 -9.90 -32.11
N VAL A 61 -15.28 -10.20 -31.24
CA VAL A 61 -16.01 -9.17 -30.49
C VAL A 61 -15.06 -8.57 -29.48
N GLU A 62 -14.37 -7.49 -29.85
CA GLU A 62 -13.16 -6.97 -29.19
C GLU A 62 -13.40 -6.63 -27.72
N HIS A 63 -14.53 -5.97 -27.38
CA HIS A 63 -14.88 -5.65 -26.00
C HIS A 63 -15.08 -6.91 -25.12
N VAL A 64 -15.61 -8.01 -25.69
CA VAL A 64 -15.76 -9.28 -24.96
C VAL A 64 -14.42 -9.97 -24.79
N SER A 65 -13.56 -9.93 -25.81
CA SER A 65 -12.21 -10.50 -25.74
C SER A 65 -11.37 -9.82 -24.67
N LEU A 66 -11.36 -8.48 -24.64
CA LEU A 66 -10.66 -7.69 -23.62
C LEU A 66 -11.22 -7.95 -22.22
N ALA A 67 -12.55 -7.97 -22.07
CA ALA A 67 -13.18 -8.23 -20.79
C ALA A 67 -12.85 -9.62 -20.21
N LYS A 68 -12.69 -10.64 -21.09
CA LYS A 68 -12.31 -11.99 -20.68
C LYS A 68 -10.82 -12.13 -20.36
N LYS A 69 -9.96 -11.37 -21.05
CA LYS A 69 -8.50 -11.40 -20.91
C LYS A 69 -8.03 -10.63 -19.67
N ALA A 70 -8.79 -9.62 -19.24
CA ALA A 70 -8.36 -8.71 -18.20
C ALA A 70 -8.30 -9.36 -16.82
N ASP A 71 -7.16 -9.26 -16.13
CA ASP A 71 -7.01 -9.58 -14.71
C ASP A 71 -7.56 -8.46 -13.82
N CYS A 72 -7.46 -7.21 -14.29
CA CYS A 72 -8.10 -6.04 -13.68
C CYS A 72 -8.30 -4.92 -14.71
N VAL A 73 -9.20 -4.00 -14.41
CA VAL A 73 -9.42 -2.79 -15.21
C VAL A 73 -9.22 -1.55 -14.32
N MET A 74 -8.41 -0.60 -14.81
CA MET A 74 -8.22 0.71 -14.18
C MET A 74 -8.79 1.80 -15.09
N ILE A 75 -9.84 2.49 -14.63
CA ILE A 75 -10.40 3.65 -15.33
C ILE A 75 -9.75 4.91 -14.75
N ALA A 76 -8.74 5.42 -15.43
CA ALA A 76 -7.95 6.57 -14.98
C ALA A 76 -7.53 7.45 -16.18
N PRO A 77 -7.79 8.74 -16.14
CA PRO A 77 -8.73 9.41 -15.26
C PRO A 77 -10.19 9.03 -15.53
N ALA A 78 -11.04 8.99 -14.51
CA ALA A 78 -12.48 8.80 -14.65
C ALA A 78 -13.21 10.15 -14.55
N SER A 79 -13.74 10.64 -15.66
CA SER A 79 -14.55 11.85 -15.67
C SER A 79 -15.94 11.61 -15.07
N ALA A 80 -16.63 12.68 -14.62
CA ALA A 80 -18.00 12.61 -14.12
C ALA A 80 -18.96 11.93 -15.13
N ASN A 81 -18.75 12.16 -16.43
CA ASN A 81 -19.53 11.52 -17.51
C ASN A 81 -19.41 9.99 -17.46
N ILE A 82 -18.18 9.47 -17.40
CA ILE A 82 -17.95 8.02 -17.37
C ILE A 82 -18.46 7.39 -16.07
N ILE A 83 -18.23 8.06 -14.92
CA ILE A 83 -18.81 7.64 -13.62
C ILE A 83 -20.33 7.54 -13.73
N GLY A 84 -20.99 8.56 -14.28
CA GLY A 84 -22.42 8.56 -14.46
C GLY A 84 -22.93 7.47 -15.40
N LYS A 85 -22.24 7.24 -16.53
CA LYS A 85 -22.59 6.18 -17.48
C LYS A 85 -22.52 4.80 -16.84
N ILE A 86 -21.39 4.45 -16.23
CA ILE A 86 -21.19 3.13 -15.62
C ILE A 86 -22.17 2.91 -14.45
N ALA A 87 -22.39 3.92 -13.59
CA ALA A 87 -23.32 3.84 -12.47
C ALA A 87 -24.78 3.58 -12.89
N ASN A 88 -25.14 3.98 -14.12
CA ASN A 88 -26.48 3.81 -14.67
C ASN A 88 -26.57 2.73 -15.77
N GLY A 89 -25.53 1.94 -15.99
CA GLY A 89 -25.51 0.83 -16.95
C GLY A 89 -25.54 1.27 -18.42
N ILE A 90 -25.08 2.48 -18.73
CA ILE A 90 -25.01 2.99 -20.11
C ILE A 90 -23.72 2.47 -20.75
N ALA A 91 -23.88 1.72 -21.85
CA ALA A 91 -22.80 1.08 -22.61
C ALA A 91 -22.86 1.53 -24.08
N ASP A 92 -22.55 2.81 -24.32
CA ASP A 92 -22.69 3.46 -25.62
C ASP A 92 -21.34 3.75 -26.31
N ASP A 93 -20.25 3.33 -25.70
CA ASP A 93 -18.89 3.42 -26.26
C ASP A 93 -18.06 2.17 -25.92
N MET A 94 -16.87 2.04 -26.52
CA MET A 94 -16.00 0.88 -26.33
C MET A 94 -15.61 0.65 -24.87
N LEU A 95 -15.32 1.71 -24.12
CA LEU A 95 -14.94 1.62 -22.71
C LEU A 95 -16.10 1.08 -21.87
N THR A 96 -17.25 1.72 -21.94
CA THR A 96 -18.41 1.38 -21.11
C THR A 96 -18.96 0.00 -21.44
N THR A 97 -18.94 -0.39 -22.74
CA THR A 97 -19.33 -1.74 -23.18
C THR A 97 -18.37 -2.81 -22.65
N THR A 98 -17.05 -2.55 -22.69
CA THR A 98 -16.05 -3.48 -22.14
C THR A 98 -16.21 -3.64 -20.64
N VAL A 99 -16.36 -2.53 -19.90
CA VAL A 99 -16.54 -2.54 -18.44
C VAL A 99 -17.77 -3.35 -18.02
N MET A 100 -18.89 -3.22 -18.74
CA MET A 100 -20.11 -3.99 -18.49
C MET A 100 -19.93 -5.50 -18.70
N ALA A 101 -18.99 -5.91 -19.54
CA ALA A 101 -18.68 -7.31 -19.81
C ALA A 101 -17.61 -7.90 -18.85
N CYS A 102 -16.90 -7.07 -18.09
CA CYS A 102 -15.83 -7.51 -17.20
C CYS A 102 -16.36 -8.27 -15.98
N LYS A 103 -15.63 -9.34 -15.62
CA LYS A 103 -15.81 -10.08 -14.36
C LYS A 103 -14.68 -9.84 -13.35
N CYS A 104 -13.57 -9.28 -13.83
CA CYS A 104 -12.42 -8.93 -13.00
C CYS A 104 -12.70 -7.67 -12.16
N LYS A 105 -11.77 -7.36 -11.26
CA LYS A 105 -11.82 -6.13 -10.45
C LYS A 105 -11.75 -4.90 -11.34
N VAL A 106 -12.69 -3.98 -11.17
CA VAL A 106 -12.70 -2.68 -11.85
C VAL A 106 -12.44 -1.59 -10.82
N MET A 107 -11.39 -0.82 -11.07
CA MET A 107 -10.94 0.31 -10.25
C MET A 107 -11.20 1.62 -11.00
N ILE A 108 -11.74 2.61 -10.31
CA ILE A 108 -12.15 3.89 -10.89
C ILE A 108 -11.44 5.02 -10.16
N SER A 109 -10.64 5.79 -10.87
CA SER A 109 -9.90 6.94 -10.34
C SER A 109 -10.53 8.25 -10.83
N PRO A 110 -11.40 8.89 -10.03
CA PRO A 110 -12.04 10.15 -10.39
C PRO A 110 -11.01 11.27 -10.66
N ALA A 111 -11.29 12.10 -11.68
CA ALA A 111 -10.49 13.29 -11.98
C ALA A 111 -11.38 14.38 -12.58
N MET A 112 -11.69 15.40 -11.79
CA MET A 112 -12.56 16.50 -12.18
C MET A 112 -12.37 17.71 -11.25
N ASN A 113 -12.99 18.85 -11.61
CA ASN A 113 -13.07 20.01 -10.72
C ASN A 113 -13.73 19.65 -9.38
N THR A 114 -13.36 20.34 -8.31
CA THR A 114 -13.85 20.10 -6.95
C THR A 114 -15.38 20.18 -6.85
N ASN A 115 -15.99 21.22 -7.45
CA ASN A 115 -17.43 21.38 -7.42
C ASN A 115 -18.18 20.26 -8.16
N MET A 116 -17.57 19.73 -9.23
CA MET A 116 -18.09 18.55 -9.93
C MET A 116 -17.96 17.29 -9.06
N TYR A 117 -16.83 17.12 -8.39
CA TYR A 117 -16.62 15.97 -7.51
C TYR A 117 -17.58 16.00 -6.31
N ASP A 118 -17.75 17.17 -5.68
CA ASP A 118 -18.64 17.36 -4.52
C ASP A 118 -20.13 17.46 -4.90
N ASN A 119 -20.45 17.45 -6.20
CA ASN A 119 -21.84 17.49 -6.67
C ASN A 119 -22.60 16.25 -6.16
N PRO A 120 -23.78 16.44 -5.52
CA PRO A 120 -24.56 15.33 -4.95
C PRO A 120 -24.85 14.18 -5.93
N ILE A 121 -25.11 14.50 -7.20
CA ILE A 121 -25.37 13.49 -8.25
C ILE A 121 -24.10 12.65 -8.50
N VAL A 122 -22.94 13.27 -8.53
CA VAL A 122 -21.65 12.56 -8.72
C VAL A 122 -21.34 11.70 -7.51
N GLN A 123 -21.57 12.20 -6.30
CA GLN A 123 -21.37 11.43 -5.06
C GLN A 123 -22.35 10.26 -4.94
N ASP A 124 -23.62 10.42 -5.37
CA ASP A 124 -24.57 9.30 -5.44
C ASP A 124 -24.11 8.23 -6.44
N ASN A 125 -23.67 8.64 -7.64
CA ASN A 125 -23.13 7.72 -8.63
C ASN A 125 -21.89 6.96 -8.11
N ILE A 126 -20.96 7.63 -7.41
CA ILE A 126 -19.80 7.01 -6.77
C ILE A 126 -20.25 6.00 -5.71
N SER A 127 -21.21 6.36 -4.86
CA SER A 127 -21.75 5.49 -3.82
C SER A 127 -22.44 4.26 -4.41
N ARG A 128 -23.16 4.45 -5.52
CA ARG A 128 -23.79 3.36 -6.29
C ARG A 128 -22.74 2.40 -6.87
N LEU A 129 -21.67 2.91 -7.46
CA LEU A 129 -20.56 2.10 -7.98
C LEU A 129 -19.90 1.27 -6.88
N ARG A 130 -19.63 1.86 -5.71
CA ARG A 130 -19.09 1.14 -4.55
C ARG A 130 -20.01 0.00 -4.10
N ARG A 131 -21.32 0.24 -4.04
CA ARG A 131 -22.32 -0.77 -3.70
C ARG A 131 -22.36 -1.93 -4.71
N PHE A 132 -22.05 -1.68 -5.98
CA PHE A 132 -21.95 -2.71 -7.01
C PHE A 132 -20.58 -3.39 -7.06
N GLY A 133 -19.68 -3.12 -6.12
CA GLY A 133 -18.38 -3.79 -6.00
C GLY A 133 -17.24 -3.16 -6.79
N TYR A 134 -17.46 -2.00 -7.44
CA TYR A 134 -16.37 -1.23 -8.03
C TYR A 134 -15.52 -0.58 -6.95
N GLU A 135 -14.21 -0.58 -7.15
CA GLU A 135 -13.29 0.13 -6.25
C GLU A 135 -13.09 1.57 -6.74
N VAL A 136 -13.74 2.51 -6.07
CA VAL A 136 -13.57 3.93 -6.38
C VAL A 136 -12.46 4.49 -5.51
N ILE A 137 -11.34 4.83 -6.15
CA ILE A 137 -10.14 5.37 -5.52
C ILE A 137 -10.43 6.82 -5.14
N GLU A 138 -10.14 7.18 -3.87
CA GLU A 138 -10.30 8.55 -3.43
C GLU A 138 -9.34 9.48 -4.19
N PRO A 139 -9.83 10.60 -4.73
CA PRO A 139 -8.95 11.57 -5.35
C PRO A 139 -8.12 12.30 -4.31
N ASP A 140 -6.91 12.69 -4.69
CA ASP A 140 -6.07 13.56 -3.89
C ASP A 140 -6.70 14.97 -3.76
N SER A 141 -6.28 15.67 -2.71
CA SER A 141 -6.53 17.11 -2.55
C SER A 141 -5.32 17.91 -3.02
N GLY A 142 -5.57 19.09 -3.57
CA GLY A 142 -4.49 19.99 -3.98
C GLY A 142 -4.87 20.92 -5.11
N TYR A 143 -3.88 21.55 -5.71
CA TYR A 143 -4.05 22.47 -6.83
C TYR A 143 -4.50 21.71 -8.08
N LEU A 144 -5.58 22.16 -8.69
CA LEU A 144 -6.19 21.62 -9.90
C LEU A 144 -5.83 22.45 -11.13
N ALA A 145 -5.93 21.86 -12.33
CA ALA A 145 -5.63 22.51 -13.58
C ALA A 145 -6.51 23.74 -13.89
N CYS A 146 -7.69 23.84 -13.25
CA CYS A 146 -8.58 24.99 -13.36
C CYS A 146 -8.21 26.18 -12.44
N GLY A 147 -7.14 26.04 -11.63
CA GLY A 147 -6.73 27.08 -10.68
C GLY A 147 -7.33 26.92 -9.27
N ASP A 148 -8.28 26.04 -9.08
CA ASP A 148 -8.90 25.78 -7.77
C ASP A 148 -8.03 24.86 -6.91
N THR A 149 -8.21 24.92 -5.60
CA THR A 149 -7.62 23.99 -4.64
C THR A 149 -8.73 23.19 -3.96
N GLY A 150 -8.62 21.86 -3.98
CA GLY A 150 -9.62 21.01 -3.34
C GLY A 150 -9.51 19.55 -3.77
N ARG A 151 -10.56 18.76 -3.48
CA ARG A 151 -10.67 17.35 -3.89
C ARG A 151 -10.99 17.23 -5.38
N GLY A 152 -10.60 16.13 -6.00
CA GLY A 152 -10.87 15.85 -7.41
C GLY A 152 -9.62 15.66 -8.26
N LYS A 153 -8.43 15.74 -7.66
CA LYS A 153 -7.15 15.49 -8.31
C LYS A 153 -6.90 13.98 -8.38
N MET A 154 -6.66 13.47 -9.60
CA MET A 154 -6.28 12.07 -9.76
C MET A 154 -5.00 11.78 -8.97
N PRO A 155 -4.93 10.69 -8.20
CA PRO A 155 -3.72 10.24 -7.53
C PRO A 155 -2.53 10.09 -8.48
N SER A 156 -1.32 10.02 -7.93
CA SER A 156 -0.12 9.85 -8.74
C SER A 156 -0.13 8.52 -9.50
N PRO A 157 0.57 8.43 -10.64
CA PRO A 157 0.76 7.16 -11.35
C PRO A 157 1.34 6.06 -10.46
N GLU A 158 2.20 6.41 -9.52
CA GLU A 158 2.74 5.49 -8.52
C GLU A 158 1.67 4.96 -7.57
N SER A 159 0.81 5.84 -7.06
CA SER A 159 -0.32 5.41 -6.21
C SER A 159 -1.26 4.48 -6.97
N LEU A 160 -1.61 4.80 -8.21
CA LEU A 160 -2.46 3.96 -9.06
C LEU A 160 -1.80 2.61 -9.36
N LEU A 161 -0.50 2.58 -9.57
CA LEU A 161 0.27 1.34 -9.73
C LEU A 161 0.11 0.42 -8.51
N TRP A 162 0.15 0.96 -7.30
CA TRP A 162 -0.01 0.17 -6.08
C TRP A 162 -1.41 -0.46 -5.97
N TYR A 163 -2.47 0.21 -6.42
CA TYR A 163 -3.80 -0.40 -6.50
C TYR A 163 -3.82 -1.60 -7.45
N ILE A 164 -3.18 -1.48 -8.63
CA ILE A 164 -3.08 -2.58 -9.60
C ILE A 164 -2.26 -3.73 -9.00
N LEU A 165 -1.08 -3.46 -8.45
CA LEU A 165 -0.21 -4.48 -7.85
C LEU A 165 -0.87 -5.19 -6.67
N LYS A 166 -1.60 -4.44 -5.83
CA LYS A 166 -2.39 -5.03 -4.73
C LYS A 166 -3.39 -6.06 -5.25
N GLU A 167 -3.93 -5.90 -6.43
CA GLU A 167 -4.89 -6.85 -7.01
C GLU A 167 -4.19 -8.00 -7.74
N THR A 168 -3.15 -7.71 -8.54
CA THR A 168 -2.66 -8.64 -9.56
C THR A 168 -1.30 -9.26 -9.28
N ALA A 169 -0.46 -8.67 -8.39
CA ALA A 169 0.94 -9.06 -8.30
C ALA A 169 1.19 -10.48 -7.78
N TYR A 170 0.33 -10.98 -6.88
CA TYR A 170 0.46 -12.29 -6.25
C TYR A 170 -0.91 -12.93 -6.02
N GLU A 171 -0.91 -14.25 -5.89
CA GLU A 171 -2.07 -15.00 -5.39
C GLU A 171 -2.45 -14.50 -3.99
N LYS A 172 -3.76 -14.44 -3.68
CA LYS A 172 -4.28 -13.93 -2.40
C LYS A 172 -4.41 -15.03 -1.36
N ASP A 173 -3.34 -15.81 -1.21
CA ASP A 173 -3.25 -16.96 -0.30
C ASP A 173 -3.23 -16.57 1.19
N MET A 174 -3.02 -15.28 1.50
CA MET A 174 -3.12 -14.72 2.85
C MET A 174 -4.41 -13.92 3.08
N LYS A 175 -5.41 -14.06 2.22
CA LYS A 175 -6.68 -13.36 2.39
C LYS A 175 -7.38 -13.77 3.69
N GLY A 176 -7.74 -12.77 4.49
CA GLY A 176 -8.38 -12.96 5.80
C GLY A 176 -7.41 -13.18 6.96
N ILE A 177 -6.11 -13.30 6.69
CA ILE A 177 -5.05 -13.38 7.71
C ILE A 177 -4.71 -11.99 8.22
N LYS A 178 -4.70 -11.81 9.54
CA LYS A 178 -4.23 -10.60 10.22
C LYS A 178 -2.79 -10.78 10.65
N LEU A 179 -1.91 -9.92 10.18
CA LEU A 179 -0.48 -10.02 10.38
C LEU A 179 0.09 -8.76 11.03
N CYS A 180 0.74 -8.92 12.19
CA CYS A 180 1.51 -7.88 12.85
C CYS A 180 3.01 -8.04 12.55
N VAL A 181 3.64 -7.01 12.01
CA VAL A 181 5.09 -6.99 11.75
C VAL A 181 5.72 -5.86 12.56
N THR A 182 6.89 -6.11 13.17
CA THR A 182 7.69 -5.03 13.76
C THR A 182 8.86 -4.66 12.86
N ALA A 183 9.24 -3.38 12.80
CA ALA A 183 10.35 -2.91 11.98
C ALA A 183 11.14 -1.77 12.64
N GLY A 184 12.36 -1.59 12.17
CA GLY A 184 13.22 -0.48 12.58
C GLY A 184 13.80 -0.61 13.98
N PRO A 185 14.64 0.36 14.39
CA PRO A 185 15.21 0.41 15.71
C PRO A 185 14.30 1.15 16.70
N THR A 186 14.35 0.77 17.97
CA THR A 186 13.87 1.63 19.06
C THR A 186 14.94 2.65 19.47
N ARG A 187 14.52 3.73 20.09
CA ARG A 187 15.38 4.80 20.57
C ARG A 187 15.11 5.04 22.05
N GLU A 188 16.14 4.79 22.87
CA GLU A 188 16.04 4.94 24.31
C GLU A 188 16.66 6.28 24.73
N ALA A 189 15.81 7.22 25.11
CA ALA A 189 16.23 8.58 25.41
C ALA A 189 17.20 8.64 26.60
N ILE A 190 18.29 9.39 26.46
CA ILE A 190 19.20 9.79 27.52
C ILE A 190 18.78 11.18 28.05
N ASP A 191 18.45 12.07 27.11
CA ASP A 191 17.95 13.42 27.34
C ASP A 191 17.13 13.85 26.09
N PRO A 192 16.55 15.04 26.02
CA PRO A 192 15.75 15.48 24.87
C PRO A 192 16.48 15.48 23.51
N VAL A 193 17.81 15.34 23.50
CA VAL A 193 18.64 15.45 22.30
C VAL A 193 19.30 14.13 21.94
N ARG A 194 19.70 13.32 22.93
CA ARG A 194 20.51 12.11 22.74
C ARG A 194 19.75 10.85 23.13
N PHE A 195 20.02 9.77 22.42
CA PHE A 195 19.42 8.46 22.65
C PHE A 195 20.41 7.34 22.34
N ILE A 196 20.14 6.16 22.90
CA ILE A 196 20.77 4.89 22.54
C ILE A 196 19.85 4.20 21.53
N SER A 197 20.42 3.57 20.52
CA SER A 197 19.65 2.86 19.48
C SER A 197 20.47 1.75 18.84
N ASN A 198 19.80 0.85 18.16
CA ASN A 198 20.41 -0.20 17.35
C ASN A 198 20.62 0.28 15.89
N ASN A 199 21.64 -0.27 15.24
CA ASN A 199 21.87 0.00 13.83
C ASN A 199 20.93 -0.86 12.97
N SER A 200 19.72 -0.35 12.70
CA SER A 200 18.71 -1.00 11.86
C SER A 200 18.08 0.00 10.90
N THR A 201 17.92 -0.41 9.66
CA THR A 201 17.26 0.40 8.62
C THR A 201 15.75 0.15 8.54
N GLY A 202 15.23 -0.91 9.16
CA GLY A 202 13.83 -1.33 9.07
C GLY A 202 13.41 -1.98 7.73
N LYS A 203 14.29 -2.02 6.72
CA LYS A 203 13.97 -2.49 5.36
C LYS A 203 13.34 -3.88 5.33
N MET A 204 13.83 -4.81 6.17
CA MET A 204 13.32 -6.19 6.20
C MET A 204 11.86 -6.24 6.66
N GLY A 205 11.51 -5.60 7.78
CA GLY A 205 10.13 -5.57 8.27
C GLY A 205 9.18 -4.89 7.29
N TYR A 206 9.61 -3.79 6.64
CA TYR A 206 8.83 -3.14 5.58
C TYR A 206 8.65 -4.04 4.34
N ALA A 207 9.67 -4.82 3.96
CA ALA A 207 9.55 -5.77 2.84
C ALA A 207 8.58 -6.92 3.17
N ILE A 208 8.62 -7.44 4.39
CA ILE A 208 7.68 -8.47 4.88
C ILE A 208 6.25 -7.92 4.87
N ALA A 209 6.02 -6.72 5.44
CA ALA A 209 4.71 -6.09 5.46
C ALA A 209 4.15 -5.87 4.04
N ARG A 210 5.00 -5.42 3.11
CA ARG A 210 4.64 -5.24 1.71
C ARG A 210 4.26 -6.56 1.05
N MET A 211 5.05 -7.61 1.23
CA MET A 211 4.77 -8.91 0.63
C MET A 211 3.48 -9.51 1.17
N ALA A 212 3.25 -9.45 2.47
CA ALA A 212 2.02 -9.94 3.08
C ALA A 212 0.78 -9.18 2.58
N MET A 213 0.86 -7.84 2.46
CA MET A 213 -0.21 -7.01 1.89
C MET A 213 -0.51 -7.39 0.43
N LEU A 214 0.52 -7.58 -0.39
CA LEU A 214 0.35 -8.01 -1.78
C LEU A 214 -0.26 -9.40 -1.92
N ARG A 215 -0.05 -10.29 -0.94
CA ARG A 215 -0.67 -11.61 -0.83
C ARG A 215 -2.07 -11.58 -0.18
N GLY A 216 -2.57 -10.39 0.17
CA GLY A 216 -3.95 -10.19 0.63
C GLY A 216 -4.15 -10.20 2.14
N ALA A 217 -3.08 -10.22 2.95
CA ALA A 217 -3.18 -10.10 4.40
C ALA A 217 -3.63 -8.70 4.84
N ASP A 218 -4.33 -8.63 5.97
CA ASP A 218 -4.56 -7.40 6.72
C ASP A 218 -3.34 -7.15 7.63
N VAL A 219 -2.56 -6.12 7.30
CA VAL A 219 -1.23 -5.92 7.88
C VAL A 219 -1.17 -4.70 8.77
N THR A 220 -0.74 -4.88 10.01
CA THR A 220 -0.28 -3.81 10.91
C THR A 220 1.25 -3.87 11.04
N LEU A 221 1.91 -2.74 10.76
CA LEU A 221 3.35 -2.56 10.88
C LEU A 221 3.66 -1.64 12.06
N VAL A 222 4.20 -2.19 13.15
CA VAL A 222 4.69 -1.41 14.29
C VAL A 222 6.14 -1.01 14.01
N SER A 223 6.38 0.27 13.76
CA SER A 223 7.66 0.76 13.26
C SER A 223 8.34 1.76 14.19
N GLY A 224 9.58 1.48 14.57
CA GLY A 224 10.51 2.50 15.02
C GLY A 224 10.82 3.50 13.90
N LYS A 225 11.53 4.58 14.22
CA LYS A 225 11.85 5.62 13.24
C LYS A 225 12.83 5.13 12.17
N VAL A 226 12.41 5.16 10.92
CA VAL A 226 13.18 4.75 9.73
C VAL A 226 13.01 5.75 8.59
N ASP A 227 13.91 5.68 7.60
CA ASP A 227 13.85 6.49 6.37
C ASP A 227 13.28 5.68 5.18
N VAL A 228 12.54 4.60 5.47
CA VAL A 228 11.86 3.79 4.44
C VAL A 228 10.50 4.39 4.13
N PRO A 229 10.13 4.57 2.86
CA PRO A 229 8.79 5.04 2.49
C PRO A 229 7.69 4.15 3.07
N PRO A 230 6.55 4.71 3.49
CA PRO A 230 5.41 3.94 3.96
C PRO A 230 4.96 2.90 2.94
N VAL A 231 4.56 1.73 3.40
CA VAL A 231 3.95 0.69 2.55
C VAL A 231 2.47 1.05 2.37
N PRO A 232 2.00 1.25 1.13
CA PRO A 232 0.57 1.52 0.88
C PRO A 232 -0.32 0.40 1.41
N PHE A 233 -1.54 0.75 1.84
CA PHE A 233 -2.56 -0.18 2.35
C PHE A 233 -2.18 -0.96 3.62
N VAL A 234 -1.10 -0.58 4.29
CA VAL A 234 -0.66 -1.14 5.57
C VAL A 234 -0.98 -0.14 6.68
N ASN A 235 -1.56 -0.62 7.77
CA ASN A 235 -1.72 0.19 8.98
C ASN A 235 -0.36 0.34 9.65
N ILE A 236 0.15 1.58 9.81
CA ILE A 236 1.46 1.84 10.41
C ILE A 236 1.30 2.51 11.77
N ILE A 237 1.77 1.83 12.81
CA ILE A 237 1.87 2.36 14.17
C ILE A 237 3.31 2.78 14.40
N ASN A 238 3.54 4.09 14.51
CA ASN A 238 4.87 4.63 14.79
C ASN A 238 5.14 4.63 16.28
N VAL A 239 6.31 4.11 16.66
CA VAL A 239 6.80 4.02 18.04
C VAL A 239 8.20 4.59 18.15
N ILE A 240 8.62 4.97 19.38
CA ILE A 240 9.94 5.53 19.63
C ILE A 240 10.76 4.57 20.49
N SER A 241 10.27 4.21 21.67
CA SER A 241 11.00 3.41 22.67
C SER A 241 10.65 1.91 22.58
N ALA A 242 11.45 1.10 23.26
CA ALA A 242 11.16 -0.32 23.47
C ALA A 242 9.82 -0.52 24.24
N GLN A 243 9.50 0.40 25.15
CA GLN A 243 8.24 0.36 25.88
C GLN A 243 7.05 0.63 24.97
N ASP A 244 7.13 1.67 24.11
CA ASP A 244 6.05 1.96 23.14
C ASP A 244 5.83 0.76 22.20
N MET A 245 6.93 0.15 21.73
CA MET A 245 6.85 -1.03 20.86
C MET A 245 6.25 -2.23 21.60
N TYR A 246 6.60 -2.44 22.86
CA TYR A 246 6.02 -3.49 23.68
C TYR A 246 4.50 -3.29 23.82
N ASP A 247 4.06 -2.10 24.16
CA ASP A 247 2.64 -1.79 24.36
C ASP A 247 1.84 -1.94 23.06
N ALA A 248 2.35 -1.40 21.96
CA ALA A 248 1.71 -1.51 20.66
C ALA A 248 1.61 -2.97 20.17
N VAL A 249 2.71 -3.73 20.25
CA VAL A 249 2.74 -5.11 19.76
C VAL A 249 1.87 -6.03 20.61
N THR A 250 1.88 -5.87 21.94
CA THR A 250 1.05 -6.70 22.82
C THR A 250 -0.45 -6.43 22.63
N GLU A 251 -0.83 -5.20 22.28
CA GLU A 251 -2.21 -4.88 21.93
C GLU A 251 -2.62 -5.49 20.58
N GLU A 252 -1.81 -5.28 19.53
CA GLU A 252 -2.06 -5.82 18.19
C GLU A 252 -2.06 -7.35 18.17
N ALA A 253 -1.22 -8.00 18.99
CA ALA A 253 -1.14 -9.45 19.09
C ALA A 253 -2.46 -10.11 19.50
N LYS A 254 -3.34 -9.38 20.21
CA LYS A 254 -4.65 -9.90 20.62
C LYS A 254 -5.55 -10.23 19.44
N ASN A 255 -5.33 -9.61 18.29
CA ASN A 255 -6.16 -9.74 17.10
C ASN A 255 -5.40 -10.26 15.88
N SER A 256 -4.11 -10.56 16.01
CA SER A 256 -3.26 -11.04 14.91
C SER A 256 -3.17 -12.56 14.89
N ASP A 257 -3.25 -13.14 13.70
CA ASP A 257 -3.05 -14.59 13.46
C ASP A 257 -1.55 -14.90 13.35
N ILE A 258 -0.78 -13.96 12.77
CA ILE A 258 0.66 -14.08 12.57
C ILE A 258 1.35 -12.86 13.15
N ILE A 259 2.43 -13.08 13.91
CA ILE A 259 3.27 -12.02 14.44
C ILE A 259 4.71 -12.24 14.00
N ILE A 260 5.31 -11.26 13.32
CA ILE A 260 6.70 -11.32 12.85
C ILE A 260 7.51 -10.20 13.48
N LYS A 261 8.42 -10.58 14.38
CA LYS A 261 9.29 -9.63 15.08
C LYS A 261 10.59 -9.42 14.31
N ALA A 262 10.64 -8.38 13.47
CA ALA A 262 11.82 -8.00 12.67
C ALA A 262 12.47 -6.69 13.12
N ALA A 263 11.94 -6.02 14.14
CA ALA A 263 12.52 -4.82 14.74
C ALA A 263 13.79 -5.10 15.54
N ALA A 264 14.71 -4.15 15.56
CA ALA A 264 15.88 -4.14 16.42
C ALA A 264 15.55 -3.36 17.70
N VAL A 265 14.91 -4.05 18.65
CA VAL A 265 14.52 -3.49 19.94
C VAL A 265 15.74 -3.44 20.87
N ALA A 266 15.92 -2.33 21.59
CA ALA A 266 16.98 -2.23 22.58
C ALA A 266 16.68 -3.13 23.79
N ASP A 267 17.67 -3.94 24.22
CA ASP A 267 17.56 -4.78 25.41
C ASP A 267 17.72 -3.99 26.72
N TYR A 268 18.26 -2.78 26.61
CA TYR A 268 18.52 -1.88 27.74
C TYR A 268 18.06 -0.46 27.41
N THR A 269 17.55 0.24 28.45
CA THR A 269 17.17 1.65 28.41
C THR A 269 17.80 2.40 29.56
N PRO A 270 18.11 3.71 29.49
CA PRO A 270 18.62 4.48 30.60
C PRO A 270 17.72 4.36 31.83
N LEU A 271 18.34 4.14 32.99
CA LEU A 271 17.62 4.04 34.27
C LEU A 271 16.86 5.34 34.57
N ASN A 272 17.52 6.48 34.32
CA ASN A 272 16.99 7.82 34.47
C ASN A 272 17.18 8.60 33.17
N VAL A 273 16.13 9.26 32.71
CA VAL A 273 16.13 10.17 31.56
C VAL A 273 16.19 11.60 32.10
N SER A 274 17.09 12.42 31.60
CA SER A 274 17.19 13.82 31.98
C SER A 274 16.17 14.66 31.22
N ASP A 275 15.41 15.50 31.94
CA ASP A 275 14.44 16.44 31.32
C ASP A 275 15.13 17.55 30.52
N ASN A 276 16.40 17.82 30.82
CA ASN A 276 17.20 18.83 30.16
C ASN A 276 18.42 18.23 29.47
N LYS A 277 18.89 18.86 28.39
CA LYS A 277 20.13 18.47 27.74
C LYS A 277 21.28 18.46 28.73
N ILE A 278 21.90 17.29 28.92
CA ILE A 278 23.07 17.14 29.81
C ILE A 278 24.21 17.97 29.24
N LYS A 279 24.67 18.97 29.99
CA LYS A 279 25.81 19.82 29.59
C LYS A 279 27.12 19.03 29.72
N LYS A 280 28.05 19.29 28.79
CA LYS A 280 29.43 18.76 28.88
C LYS A 280 30.06 19.23 30.15
N LYS A 281 30.64 18.29 30.91
CA LYS A 281 31.48 18.53 32.10
C LYS A 281 32.87 17.98 31.82
N ASP A 282 33.85 18.39 32.62
CA ASP A 282 35.17 17.80 32.56
C ASP A 282 35.12 16.35 33.06
N GLY A 283 35.76 15.43 32.31
CA GLY A 283 35.78 14.01 32.60
C GLY A 283 34.77 13.17 31.79
N ASP A 284 34.80 11.87 32.01
CA ASP A 284 33.97 10.88 31.33
C ASP A 284 32.54 10.85 31.90
N MET A 285 31.59 10.43 31.09
CA MET A 285 30.19 10.25 31.46
C MET A 285 29.84 8.76 31.44
N SER A 286 29.24 8.26 32.50
CA SER A 286 28.63 6.93 32.56
C SER A 286 27.11 7.04 32.63
N ILE A 287 26.42 6.07 32.00
CA ILE A 287 24.95 6.01 31.99
C ILE A 287 24.55 4.65 32.56
N ALA A 288 23.82 4.68 33.69
CA ALA A 288 23.24 3.46 34.23
C ALA A 288 22.05 3.00 33.36
N LEU A 289 22.04 1.73 33.02
CA LEU A 289 21.01 1.11 32.17
C LEU A 289 20.20 0.09 32.99
N LYS A 290 18.90 -0.05 32.64
CA LYS A 290 18.00 -1.12 33.08
C LYS A 290 17.53 -1.94 31.89
N ARG A 291 17.14 -3.19 32.11
CA ARG A 291 16.56 -4.05 31.09
C ARG A 291 15.21 -3.53 30.63
N THR A 292 14.94 -3.66 29.33
CA THR A 292 13.61 -3.46 28.73
C THR A 292 12.75 -4.71 28.91
N LYS A 293 11.47 -4.60 28.61
CA LYS A 293 10.55 -5.75 28.61
C LYS A 293 10.82 -6.68 27.43
N ASP A 294 10.76 -7.98 27.66
CA ASP A 294 10.91 -8.98 26.60
C ASP A 294 9.60 -9.17 25.84
N ILE A 295 9.47 -8.48 24.70
CA ILE A 295 8.27 -8.53 23.86
C ILE A 295 7.97 -9.97 23.44
N ILE A 296 8.98 -10.68 22.90
CA ILE A 296 8.75 -12.01 22.33
C ILE A 296 8.49 -13.06 23.41
N GLY A 297 9.10 -12.93 24.58
CA GLY A 297 8.79 -13.77 25.75
C GLY A 297 7.33 -13.59 26.17
N THR A 298 6.88 -12.34 26.32
CA THR A 298 5.49 -12.04 26.66
C THR A 298 4.50 -12.56 25.62
N LEU A 299 4.82 -12.43 24.33
CA LEU A 299 3.97 -12.99 23.26
C LEU A 299 3.85 -14.50 23.33
N GLY A 300 4.96 -15.20 23.60
CA GLY A 300 4.97 -16.65 23.74
C GLY A 300 4.19 -17.16 24.95
N GLU A 301 4.25 -16.44 26.09
CA GLU A 301 3.47 -16.74 27.30
C GLU A 301 1.95 -16.61 27.06
N HIS A 302 1.54 -15.69 26.19
CA HIS A 302 0.13 -15.39 25.92
C HIS A 302 -0.32 -15.85 24.52
N LYS A 303 0.47 -16.72 23.86
CA LYS A 303 0.20 -17.24 22.52
C LYS A 303 -1.14 -17.97 22.47
N LYS A 304 -1.98 -17.60 21.52
CA LYS A 304 -3.28 -18.23 21.28
C LYS A 304 -3.12 -19.50 20.46
N GLU A 305 -4.08 -20.40 20.57
CA GLU A 305 -4.17 -21.56 19.69
C GLU A 305 -4.31 -21.10 18.21
N GLY A 306 -3.50 -21.69 17.34
CA GLY A 306 -3.44 -21.32 15.91
C GLY A 306 -2.65 -20.03 15.58
N GLN A 307 -2.19 -19.28 16.59
CA GLN A 307 -1.37 -18.10 16.37
C GLN A 307 0.08 -18.49 16.05
N PHE A 308 0.68 -17.88 15.03
CA PHE A 308 2.06 -18.10 14.59
C PHE A 308 2.96 -16.94 15.02
N ILE A 309 4.07 -17.22 15.71
CA ILE A 309 5.02 -16.21 16.18
C ILE A 309 6.41 -16.49 15.60
N CYS A 310 6.92 -15.56 14.80
CA CYS A 310 8.24 -15.62 14.20
C CYS A 310 9.14 -14.50 14.74
N GLY A 311 10.37 -14.86 15.11
CA GLY A 311 11.41 -13.91 15.51
C GLY A 311 12.69 -14.14 14.70
N PHE A 312 13.42 -13.05 14.42
CA PHE A 312 14.76 -13.13 13.83
C PHE A 312 15.82 -13.14 14.94
N SER A 313 16.70 -14.12 14.89
CA SER A 313 17.82 -14.24 15.81
C SER A 313 19.10 -13.72 15.15
N MET A 314 19.78 -12.79 15.78
CA MET A 314 21.10 -12.33 15.37
C MET A 314 22.11 -12.80 16.40
N GLU A 315 22.82 -13.87 16.09
CA GLU A 315 23.86 -14.48 16.93
C GLU A 315 25.20 -14.41 16.23
N THR A 316 26.25 -14.18 16.99
CA THR A 316 27.64 -14.17 16.50
C THR A 316 28.36 -15.51 16.71
N GLU A 317 27.86 -16.33 17.67
CA GLU A 317 28.40 -17.62 18.02
C GLU A 317 27.30 -18.65 18.23
N ASN A 318 27.54 -19.92 17.89
CA ASN A 318 26.60 -21.04 18.07
C ASN A 318 25.19 -20.77 17.55
N VAL A 319 25.07 -20.12 16.39
CA VAL A 319 23.85 -19.55 15.82
C VAL A 319 22.66 -20.51 15.89
N ILE A 320 22.84 -21.77 15.44
CA ILE A 320 21.74 -22.75 15.37
C ILE A 320 21.29 -23.20 16.76
N ALA A 321 22.23 -23.50 17.67
CA ALA A 321 21.91 -23.95 19.01
C ALA A 321 21.20 -22.84 19.81
N ASN A 322 21.77 -21.65 19.84
CA ASN A 322 21.19 -20.49 20.52
C ASN A 322 19.80 -20.13 19.99
N SER A 323 19.59 -20.22 18.65
CA SER A 323 18.30 -19.92 18.04
C SER A 323 17.25 -20.97 18.39
N LYS A 324 17.59 -22.28 18.41
CA LYS A 324 16.69 -23.35 18.84
C LYS A 324 16.30 -23.21 20.31
N ASP A 325 17.24 -22.92 21.19
CA ASP A 325 16.96 -22.71 22.60
C ASP A 325 16.02 -21.51 22.81
N LYS A 326 16.21 -20.42 22.07
CA LYS A 326 15.32 -19.25 22.10
C LYS A 326 13.93 -19.59 21.60
N LEU A 327 13.80 -20.36 20.52
CA LEU A 327 12.53 -20.79 19.94
C LEU A 327 11.70 -21.57 20.99
N ILE A 328 12.32 -22.58 21.63
CA ILE A 328 11.65 -23.41 22.64
C ILE A 328 11.31 -22.58 23.88
N LYS A 329 12.29 -21.84 24.43
CA LYS A 329 12.13 -21.06 25.66
C LYS A 329 11.06 -20.00 25.55
N LYS A 330 10.89 -19.42 24.36
CA LYS A 330 9.95 -18.31 24.10
C LYS A 330 8.68 -18.74 23.37
N ASN A 331 8.42 -20.06 23.26
CA ASN A 331 7.22 -20.64 22.64
C ASN A 331 6.92 -20.04 21.24
N MET A 332 7.97 -19.92 20.42
CA MET A 332 7.86 -19.49 19.00
C MET A 332 7.72 -20.70 18.08
N ASP A 333 7.39 -20.42 16.78
CA ASP A 333 7.25 -21.43 15.71
C ASP A 333 8.46 -21.54 14.75
#